data_74cac2227fa9a7ebf590799da5edafd6
#
_entry.id   74cac2227fa9a7ebf590799da5edafd6
#
_cell.length_a   1.000
_cell.length_b   1.000
_cell.length_c   1.000
_cell.angle_alpha   90.00
_cell.angle_beta   90.00
_cell.angle_gamma   90.00
#
_symmetry.space_group_name_H-M   'P 1'
#
loop_
_entity.id
_entity.type
_entity.pdbx_description
1 polymer ?
#
loop_
_entity_poly.entity_id
_entity_poly.type
_entity_poly.pdbx_seq_one_letter_code
_entity_poly.pdbx_strand_id
1 'polypeptide(L)'
;ILKERNMNTLTLKEYGDGNIKSNSVLISLDDGYYDNYSKVFPLLKKYNMKATVFLNTLYIKEKRDGTTEILLNGKANYEAMKNYVETGDGTTEQYLTWEEIREMYQSGLVDFQAHSHKHTAVFVSDKIEGFFNGDEEEITDMYLYGKVERGYPKFKKRGEYSSQGITIKKEFFKKFKEYYDRELEGKDEKEKLKLAQMYIDNNKEKYFYYESEKDFLDRVR
;
A
#
# COMPACT_ATOMS: atom_id res chain seq x y z
N ILE A 1 0.43 18.06 -22.94
CA ILE A 1 -0.90 18.57 -22.50
C ILE A 1 -0.74 19.73 -21.51
N LEU A 2 -0.15 19.56 -20.30
CA LEU A 2 -0.07 20.64 -19.29
C LEU A 2 0.67 21.88 -19.86
N LYS A 3 1.82 21.66 -20.49
CA LYS A 3 2.63 22.72 -21.08
C LYS A 3 1.93 23.41 -22.26
N GLU A 4 1.24 22.67 -23.11
CA GLU A 4 0.45 23.17 -24.23
C GLU A 4 -0.72 24.04 -23.77
N ARG A 5 -1.22 23.79 -22.55
CA ARG A 5 -2.28 24.57 -21.92
C ARG A 5 -1.76 25.71 -21.04
N ASN A 6 -0.45 25.99 -21.08
CA ASN A 6 0.20 26.99 -20.24
C ASN A 6 -0.11 26.83 -18.75
N MET A 7 -0.17 25.58 -18.27
CA MET A 7 -0.38 25.31 -16.85
C MET A 7 0.94 25.37 -16.09
N ASN A 8 0.94 26.04 -14.95
CA ASN A 8 2.04 26.06 -14.01
C ASN A 8 1.95 24.88 -13.06
N THR A 9 3.03 24.18 -12.82
CA THR A 9 3.11 23.18 -11.75
C THR A 9 3.75 23.81 -10.52
N LEU A 10 3.25 23.46 -9.34
CA LEU A 10 3.80 23.88 -8.06
C LEU A 10 3.84 22.68 -7.10
N THR A 11 4.69 22.76 -6.09
CA THR A 11 4.74 21.79 -5.02
C THR A 11 3.67 22.10 -3.98
N LEU A 12 3.35 21.10 -3.13
CA LEU A 12 2.43 21.31 -2.00
C LEU A 12 2.98 22.37 -1.03
N LYS A 13 4.31 22.42 -0.83
CA LYS A 13 4.95 23.46 -0.03
C LYS A 13 4.70 24.85 -0.60
N GLU A 14 4.91 25.06 -1.90
CA GLU A 14 4.63 26.36 -2.55
C GLU A 14 3.15 26.74 -2.46
N TYR A 15 2.26 25.77 -2.55
CA TYR A 15 0.82 25.99 -2.34
C TYR A 15 0.52 26.45 -0.90
N GLY A 16 1.10 25.76 0.10
CA GLY A 16 0.95 26.11 1.51
C GLY A 16 1.52 27.49 1.85
N ASP A 17 2.61 27.89 1.18
CA ASP A 17 3.25 29.21 1.34
C ASP A 17 2.47 30.33 0.59
N GLY A 18 1.38 30.01 -0.09
CA GLY A 18 0.56 30.97 -0.84
C GLY A 18 1.14 31.39 -2.21
N ASN A 19 2.17 30.70 -2.68
CA ASN A 19 2.84 30.98 -3.99
C ASN A 19 2.05 30.44 -5.17
N ILE A 20 0.76 30.80 -5.26
CA ILE A 20 -0.17 30.27 -6.27
C ILE A 20 -0.25 31.25 -7.45
N LYS A 21 0.05 30.74 -8.64
CA LYS A 21 -0.17 31.45 -9.91
C LYS A 21 -1.51 31.02 -10.52
N SER A 22 -2.06 31.86 -11.42
CA SER A 22 -3.19 31.44 -12.24
C SER A 22 -2.84 30.20 -13.07
N ASN A 23 -3.82 29.34 -13.32
CA ASN A 23 -3.64 28.07 -14.03
C ASN A 23 -2.60 27.14 -13.39
N SER A 24 -2.54 27.11 -12.05
CA SER A 24 -1.66 26.19 -11.33
C SER A 24 -2.29 24.82 -11.15
N VAL A 25 -1.47 23.79 -11.19
CA VAL A 25 -1.82 22.41 -10.93
C VAL A 25 -0.80 21.76 -9.97
N LEU A 26 -1.27 20.96 -9.04
CA LEU A 26 -0.44 20.11 -8.20
C LEU A 26 -0.35 18.73 -8.84
N ILE A 27 0.87 18.21 -8.97
CA ILE A 27 1.12 16.81 -9.32
C ILE A 27 1.54 16.12 -8.03
N SER A 28 0.74 15.15 -7.57
CA SER A 28 1.06 14.32 -6.42
C SER A 28 1.36 12.89 -6.85
N LEU A 29 2.35 12.30 -6.21
CA LEU A 29 2.79 10.92 -6.39
C LEU A 29 2.85 10.27 -5.02
N ASP A 30 2.17 9.17 -4.83
CA ASP A 30 2.11 8.50 -3.55
C ASP A 30 3.16 7.38 -3.44
N ASP A 31 3.38 6.94 -2.20
CA ASP A 31 4.20 5.80 -1.78
C ASP A 31 5.71 5.94 -1.93
N GLY A 32 6.22 6.83 -2.78
CA GLY A 32 7.66 6.97 -3.01
C GLY A 32 8.28 5.79 -3.75
N TYR A 33 7.62 5.27 -4.78
CA TYR A 33 8.16 4.21 -5.62
C TYR A 33 9.36 4.69 -6.45
N TYR A 34 10.26 3.77 -6.78
CA TYR A 34 11.47 4.04 -7.58
C TYR A 34 11.18 4.63 -8.97
N ASP A 35 10.04 4.34 -9.56
CA ASP A 35 9.65 4.92 -10.85
C ASP A 35 9.46 6.44 -10.79
N ASN A 36 9.22 6.99 -9.60
CA ASN A 36 9.22 8.44 -9.39
C ASN A 36 10.60 9.06 -9.71
N TYR A 37 11.68 8.35 -9.39
CA TYR A 37 13.04 8.76 -9.78
C TYR A 37 13.40 8.36 -11.20
N SER A 38 13.17 7.09 -11.58
CA SER A 38 13.67 6.55 -12.85
C SER A 38 12.83 6.97 -14.08
N LYS A 39 11.56 7.31 -13.90
CA LYS A 39 10.64 7.67 -14.99
C LYS A 39 10.11 9.10 -14.87
N VAL A 40 9.58 9.47 -13.71
CA VAL A 40 8.90 10.75 -13.53
C VAL A 40 9.90 11.89 -13.45
N PHE A 41 10.94 11.78 -12.63
CA PHE A 41 11.92 12.86 -12.44
C PHE A 41 12.63 13.32 -13.72
N PRO A 42 13.06 12.46 -14.64
CA PRO A 42 13.56 12.88 -15.95
C PRO A 42 12.54 13.70 -16.77
N LEU A 43 11.25 13.37 -16.67
CA LEU A 43 10.19 14.13 -17.33
C LEU A 43 9.98 15.48 -16.66
N LEU A 44 10.01 15.55 -15.33
CA LEU A 44 9.94 16.83 -14.61
C LEU A 44 11.09 17.75 -15.02
N LYS A 45 12.32 17.23 -15.07
CA LYS A 45 13.50 17.97 -15.59
C LYS A 45 13.30 18.46 -17.03
N LYS A 46 12.88 17.56 -17.93
CA LYS A 46 12.69 17.85 -19.36
C LYS A 46 11.68 18.96 -19.59
N TYR A 47 10.59 18.97 -18.83
CA TYR A 47 9.50 19.91 -19.03
C TYR A 47 9.51 21.09 -18.06
N ASN A 48 10.49 21.15 -17.16
CA ASN A 48 10.58 22.11 -16.05
C ASN A 48 9.27 22.17 -15.27
N MET A 49 8.82 21.00 -14.81
CA MET A 49 7.59 20.82 -14.03
C MET A 49 7.92 20.39 -12.62
N LYS A 50 7.02 20.72 -11.71
CA LYS A 50 7.15 20.39 -10.28
C LYS A 50 6.15 19.31 -9.88
N ALA A 51 6.52 18.54 -8.85
CA ALA A 51 5.66 17.53 -8.23
C ALA A 51 5.91 17.46 -6.71
N THR A 52 4.97 16.87 -5.98
CA THR A 52 5.15 16.47 -4.58
C THR A 52 5.04 14.95 -4.50
N VAL A 53 5.98 14.32 -3.80
CA VAL A 53 5.98 12.88 -3.53
C VAL A 53 5.68 12.64 -2.06
N PHE A 54 4.71 11.78 -1.78
CA PHE A 54 4.34 11.35 -0.43
C PHE A 54 5.01 10.01 -0.12
N LEU A 55 5.81 9.96 0.95
CA LEU A 55 6.72 8.85 1.25
C LEU A 55 6.20 7.89 2.31
N ASN A 56 6.36 6.60 2.07
CA ASN A 56 6.27 5.55 3.07
C ASN A 56 7.66 5.29 3.65
N THR A 57 7.94 5.87 4.81
CA THR A 57 9.31 6.01 5.33
C THR A 57 9.97 4.71 5.78
N LEU A 58 9.20 3.65 6.06
CA LEU A 58 9.75 2.34 6.45
C LEU A 58 10.61 1.71 5.35
N TYR A 59 10.25 1.95 4.08
CA TYR A 59 10.84 1.26 2.94
C TYR A 59 12.05 1.97 2.33
N ILE A 60 12.44 3.13 2.87
CA ILE A 60 13.51 3.96 2.31
C ILE A 60 14.86 3.53 2.90
N LYS A 61 15.74 2.98 2.06
CA LYS A 61 17.14 2.70 2.38
C LYS A 61 18.02 3.91 2.07
N GLU A 62 19.26 3.92 2.60
CA GLU A 62 20.19 5.02 2.35
C GLU A 62 20.57 5.11 0.87
N LYS A 63 20.88 3.99 0.26
CA LYS A 63 21.25 3.88 -1.16
C LYS A 63 20.83 2.56 -1.76
N ARG A 64 20.80 2.50 -3.10
CA ARG A 64 20.50 1.30 -3.86
C ARG A 64 21.75 0.41 -3.96
N ASP A 65 21.56 -0.89 -3.85
CA ASP A 65 22.63 -1.88 -3.82
C ASP A 65 22.86 -2.61 -5.17
N GLY A 66 22.42 -2.02 -6.28
CA GLY A 66 22.86 -2.39 -7.63
C GLY A 66 22.00 -3.41 -8.38
N THR A 67 20.88 -3.86 -7.83
CA THR A 67 19.96 -4.84 -8.48
C THR A 67 18.90 -4.19 -9.36
N THR A 68 19.24 -3.12 -10.02
CA THR A 68 18.32 -2.21 -10.75
C THR A 68 17.52 -2.88 -11.88
N GLU A 69 17.97 -3.99 -12.45
CA GLU A 69 17.29 -4.66 -13.57
C GLU A 69 15.95 -5.30 -13.18
N ILE A 70 15.80 -5.74 -11.94
CA ILE A 70 14.59 -6.42 -11.46
C ILE A 70 13.39 -5.45 -11.40
N LEU A 71 13.66 -4.16 -11.18
CA LEU A 71 12.64 -3.12 -10.99
C LEU A 71 12.07 -2.54 -12.28
N LEU A 72 12.78 -2.69 -13.39
CA LEU A 72 12.36 -2.15 -14.69
C LEU A 72 11.14 -2.87 -15.26
N ASN A 73 10.84 -4.09 -14.81
CA ASN A 73 9.74 -4.91 -15.29
C ASN A 73 8.45 -4.78 -14.45
N GLY A 74 8.42 -3.90 -13.44
CA GLY A 74 7.21 -3.57 -12.66
C GLY A 74 6.69 -4.69 -11.76
N LYS A 75 7.40 -5.81 -11.63
CA LYS A 75 7.05 -6.86 -10.67
C LYS A 75 7.89 -6.69 -9.41
N ALA A 76 7.21 -6.42 -8.30
CA ALA A 76 7.82 -6.53 -6.98
C ALA A 76 8.44 -7.93 -6.83
N ASN A 77 9.63 -8.01 -6.24
CA ASN A 77 10.14 -9.30 -5.81
C ASN A 77 9.34 -9.73 -4.58
N TYR A 78 8.26 -10.47 -4.80
CA TYR A 78 7.33 -10.93 -3.77
C TYR A 78 8.04 -11.61 -2.59
N GLU A 79 8.99 -12.50 -2.85
CA GLU A 79 9.71 -13.23 -1.79
C GLU A 79 10.59 -12.28 -0.96
N ALA A 80 11.21 -11.30 -1.58
CA ALA A 80 12.03 -10.31 -0.87
C ALA A 80 11.15 -9.35 -0.04
N MET A 81 10.00 -8.93 -0.55
CA MET A 81 9.04 -8.13 0.20
C MET A 81 8.41 -8.93 1.35
N LYS A 82 8.08 -10.18 1.11
CA LYS A 82 7.59 -11.09 2.14
C LYS A 82 8.61 -11.26 3.25
N ASN A 83 9.87 -11.50 2.91
CA ASN A 83 10.95 -11.60 3.88
C ASN A 83 11.07 -10.29 4.69
N TYR A 84 10.99 -9.14 4.01
CA TYR A 84 11.02 -7.85 4.69
C TYR A 84 9.87 -7.68 5.70
N VAL A 85 8.65 -8.08 5.32
CA VAL A 85 7.47 -8.02 6.21
C VAL A 85 7.63 -8.96 7.42
N GLU A 86 8.23 -10.14 7.22
CA GLU A 86 8.36 -11.17 8.26
C GLU A 86 9.52 -10.92 9.22
N THR A 87 10.64 -10.38 8.72
CA THR A 87 11.91 -10.32 9.46
C THR A 87 12.45 -8.91 9.66
N GLY A 88 11.96 -7.93 8.90
CA GLY A 88 12.57 -6.61 8.78
C GLY A 88 13.76 -6.55 7.82
N ASP A 89 14.23 -7.71 7.33
CA ASP A 89 15.32 -7.83 6.37
C ASP A 89 14.76 -8.11 4.98
N GLY A 90 15.39 -7.59 3.96
CA GLY A 90 14.99 -7.83 2.58
C GLY A 90 15.15 -6.60 1.71
N THR A 91 14.57 -6.65 0.52
CA THR A 91 14.70 -5.56 -0.42
C THR A 91 13.51 -4.61 -0.34
N THR A 92 13.84 -3.34 -0.33
CA THR A 92 12.89 -2.24 -0.54
C THR A 92 13.19 -1.53 -1.87
N GLU A 93 13.83 -2.21 -2.79
CA GLU A 93 14.35 -1.64 -4.04
C GLU A 93 13.31 -1.05 -4.97
N GLN A 94 12.05 -1.45 -4.81
CA GLN A 94 10.94 -0.80 -5.51
C GLN A 94 10.66 0.61 -5.00
N TYR A 95 11.20 1.01 -3.85
CA TYR A 95 11.04 2.34 -3.28
C TYR A 95 12.26 3.21 -3.54
N LEU A 96 12.07 4.53 -3.38
CA LEU A 96 13.16 5.51 -3.42
C LEU A 96 14.17 5.24 -2.32
N THR A 97 15.41 5.67 -2.55
CA THR A 97 16.45 5.75 -1.53
C THR A 97 16.62 7.20 -1.05
N TRP A 98 17.21 7.39 0.13
CA TRP A 98 17.51 8.74 0.65
C TRP A 98 18.46 9.51 -0.28
N GLU A 99 19.37 8.82 -0.98
CA GLU A 99 20.26 9.43 -1.97
C GLU A 99 19.47 10.00 -3.15
N GLU A 100 18.53 9.23 -3.72
CA GLU A 100 17.66 9.64 -4.81
C GLU A 100 16.70 10.78 -4.38
N ILE A 101 16.14 10.69 -3.16
CA ILE A 101 15.29 11.73 -2.58
C ILE A 101 16.06 13.06 -2.46
N ARG A 102 17.31 13.02 -1.96
CA ARG A 102 18.15 14.22 -1.85
C ARG A 102 18.44 14.84 -3.23
N GLU A 103 18.74 14.03 -4.24
CA GLU A 103 18.95 14.53 -5.61
C GLU A 103 17.68 15.21 -6.17
N MET A 104 16.54 14.54 -6.04
CA MET A 104 15.26 15.09 -6.49
C MET A 104 14.91 16.40 -5.76
N TYR A 105 15.09 16.45 -4.46
CA TYR A 105 14.82 17.64 -3.64
C TYR A 105 15.74 18.81 -3.99
N GLN A 106 17.05 18.56 -4.14
CA GLN A 106 18.05 19.58 -4.49
C GLN A 106 17.82 20.19 -5.87
N SER A 107 17.12 19.49 -6.76
CA SER A 107 16.74 20.01 -8.07
C SER A 107 15.75 21.18 -7.99
N GLY A 108 15.06 21.36 -6.88
CA GLY A 108 13.97 22.34 -6.68
C GLY A 108 12.68 22.00 -7.45
N LEU A 109 12.61 20.81 -8.09
CA LEU A 109 11.43 20.37 -8.84
C LEU A 109 10.52 19.46 -8.02
N VAL A 110 11.04 18.83 -6.99
CA VAL A 110 10.28 17.85 -6.18
C VAL A 110 10.31 18.22 -4.71
N ASP A 111 9.13 18.29 -4.12
CA ASP A 111 8.92 18.40 -2.68
C ASP A 111 8.51 17.03 -2.13
N PHE A 112 8.85 16.75 -0.88
CA PHE A 112 8.54 15.50 -0.22
C PHE A 112 7.72 15.72 1.03
N GLN A 113 6.70 14.90 1.21
CA GLN A 113 5.80 14.89 2.33
C GLN A 113 5.67 13.47 2.90
N ALA A 114 5.24 13.36 4.15
CA ALA A 114 4.95 12.05 4.73
C ALA A 114 3.60 11.53 4.21
N HIS A 115 3.59 10.29 3.71
CA HIS A 115 2.35 9.56 3.42
C HIS A 115 1.96 8.71 4.63
N SER A 116 2.84 7.78 4.99
CA SER A 116 2.71 6.96 6.19
C SER A 116 4.08 6.40 6.57
N HIS A 117 4.16 5.63 7.65
CA HIS A 117 5.38 4.88 7.95
C HIS A 117 5.41 3.54 7.22
N LYS A 118 4.33 2.75 7.32
CA LYS A 118 4.27 1.35 6.87
C LYS A 118 3.33 1.09 5.69
N HIS A 119 2.49 2.05 5.33
CA HIS A 119 1.40 1.85 4.38
C HIS A 119 0.54 0.62 4.72
N THR A 120 0.21 0.48 5.99
CA THR A 120 -0.60 -0.64 6.47
C THR A 120 -2.09 -0.30 6.48
N ALA A 121 -2.90 -1.35 6.51
CA ALA A 121 -4.34 -1.26 6.58
C ALA A 121 -4.88 -2.07 7.76
N VAL A 122 -6.15 -1.87 8.08
CA VAL A 122 -6.92 -2.66 9.03
C VAL A 122 -8.17 -3.19 8.33
N PHE A 123 -8.65 -4.35 8.73
CA PHE A 123 -9.98 -4.78 8.34
C PHE A 123 -11.01 -3.90 9.03
N VAL A 124 -12.05 -3.52 8.31
CA VAL A 124 -13.13 -2.64 8.82
C VAL A 124 -14.51 -3.29 8.73
N SER A 125 -14.56 -4.55 8.33
CA SER A 125 -15.79 -5.33 8.23
C SER A 125 -15.49 -6.81 8.42
N ASP A 126 -16.37 -7.53 9.12
CA ASP A 126 -16.39 -8.98 9.19
C ASP A 126 -17.23 -9.62 8.07
N LYS A 127 -17.67 -8.81 7.10
CA LYS A 127 -18.41 -9.28 5.93
C LYS A 127 -17.45 -9.61 4.80
N ILE A 128 -17.61 -10.80 4.25
CA ILE A 128 -16.81 -11.26 3.12
C ILE A 128 -17.22 -10.55 1.84
N GLU A 129 -16.24 -10.08 1.06
CA GLU A 129 -16.45 -9.44 -0.25
C GLU A 129 -16.09 -10.36 -1.42
N GLY A 130 -15.41 -11.47 -1.18
CA GLY A 130 -14.95 -12.41 -2.19
C GLY A 130 -13.86 -13.32 -1.67
N PHE A 131 -13.12 -13.92 -2.59
CA PHE A 131 -12.01 -14.82 -2.29
C PHE A 131 -10.77 -14.40 -3.09
N PHE A 132 -9.60 -14.67 -2.53
CA PHE A 132 -8.33 -14.51 -3.25
C PHE A 132 -8.16 -15.62 -4.29
N ASN A 133 -7.56 -15.28 -5.43
CA ASN A 133 -7.18 -16.24 -6.47
C ASN A 133 -5.81 -16.87 -6.21
N GLY A 134 -5.01 -16.25 -5.34
CA GLY A 134 -3.68 -16.72 -4.96
C GLY A 134 -2.54 -16.15 -5.79
N ASP A 135 -2.83 -15.21 -6.67
CA ASP A 135 -1.90 -14.47 -7.52
C ASP A 135 -1.81 -12.98 -7.18
N GLU A 136 -2.54 -12.55 -6.14
CA GLU A 136 -2.52 -11.18 -5.65
C GLU A 136 -1.31 -10.94 -4.73
N GLU A 137 -0.61 -9.84 -4.98
CA GLU A 137 0.66 -9.50 -4.32
C GLU A 137 0.66 -8.05 -3.81
N GLU A 138 -0.30 -7.70 -2.95
CA GLU A 138 -0.29 -6.39 -2.30
C GLU A 138 0.40 -6.47 -0.93
N ILE A 139 1.28 -5.50 -0.64
CA ILE A 139 2.00 -5.44 0.64
C ILE A 139 1.05 -5.33 1.84
N THR A 140 -0.05 -4.60 1.69
CA THR A 140 -1.09 -4.49 2.73
C THR A 140 -1.72 -5.82 3.06
N ASP A 141 -1.92 -6.69 2.07
CA ASP A 141 -2.47 -8.03 2.27
C ASP A 141 -1.47 -8.95 2.98
N MET A 142 -0.18 -8.81 2.70
CA MET A 142 0.86 -9.54 3.44
C MET A 142 0.86 -9.21 4.93
N TYR A 143 0.71 -7.93 5.30
CA TYR A 143 0.60 -7.54 6.70
C TYR A 143 -0.64 -8.12 7.37
N LEU A 144 -1.78 -8.08 6.68
CA LEU A 144 -3.08 -8.50 7.22
C LEU A 144 -3.25 -10.02 7.28
N TYR A 145 -2.90 -10.71 6.20
CA TYR A 145 -3.15 -12.15 6.04
C TYR A 145 -1.91 -13.01 6.29
N GLY A 146 -0.70 -12.44 6.20
CA GLY A 146 0.53 -13.18 6.00
C GLY A 146 0.64 -13.63 4.54
N LYS A 147 0.96 -14.89 4.30
CA LYS A 147 0.92 -15.43 2.93
C LYS A 147 -0.53 -15.53 2.47
N VAL A 148 -0.85 -14.84 1.37
CA VAL A 148 -2.16 -14.94 0.73
C VAL A 148 -2.24 -16.22 -0.09
N GLU A 149 -3.33 -16.97 0.07
CA GLU A 149 -3.57 -18.21 -0.67
C GLU A 149 -4.94 -18.17 -1.36
N ARG A 150 -5.05 -18.91 -2.47
CA ARG A 150 -6.34 -19.09 -3.16
C ARG A 150 -7.40 -19.59 -2.17
N GLY A 151 -8.56 -18.96 -2.21
CA GLY A 151 -9.68 -19.31 -1.34
C GLY A 151 -9.69 -18.60 0.01
N TYR A 152 -8.65 -17.81 0.36
CA TYR A 152 -8.74 -16.95 1.53
C TYR A 152 -9.87 -15.93 1.37
N PRO A 153 -10.60 -15.59 2.44
CA PRO A 153 -11.70 -14.62 2.38
C PRO A 153 -11.15 -13.21 2.21
N LYS A 154 -11.70 -12.44 1.28
CA LYS A 154 -11.43 -11.00 1.17
C LYS A 154 -12.37 -10.21 2.07
N PHE A 155 -11.80 -9.39 2.93
CA PHE A 155 -12.53 -8.46 3.79
C PHE A 155 -12.24 -7.02 3.38
N LYS A 156 -13.20 -6.14 3.61
CA LYS A 156 -13.01 -4.71 3.42
C LYS A 156 -11.91 -4.20 4.31
N LYS A 157 -10.94 -3.48 3.69
CA LYS A 157 -9.80 -2.87 4.38
C LYS A 157 -9.80 -1.36 4.20
N ARG A 158 -9.19 -0.64 5.14
CA ARG A 158 -8.92 0.80 5.07
C ARG A 158 -7.55 1.09 5.68
N GLY A 159 -6.96 2.23 5.33
CA GLY A 159 -5.71 2.71 5.94
C GLY A 159 -5.83 2.73 7.47
N GLU A 160 -4.79 2.28 8.15
CA GLU A 160 -4.78 2.08 9.61
C GLU A 160 -5.11 3.34 10.42
N TYR A 161 -4.79 4.54 9.89
CA TYR A 161 -5.07 5.81 10.57
C TYR A 161 -6.47 6.37 10.32
N SER A 162 -7.27 5.74 9.46
CA SER A 162 -8.57 6.26 9.02
C SER A 162 -9.78 5.64 9.70
N SER A 163 -9.62 4.52 10.40
CA SER A 163 -10.74 3.77 10.98
C SER A 163 -10.31 2.89 12.13
N GLN A 164 -11.24 2.62 13.05
CA GLN A 164 -11.13 1.47 13.95
C GLN A 164 -11.03 0.18 13.13
N GLY A 165 -10.21 -0.74 13.60
CA GLY A 165 -9.88 -1.97 12.90
C GLY A 165 -10.47 -3.23 13.52
N ILE A 166 -10.39 -4.30 12.75
CA ILE A 166 -10.62 -5.67 13.20
C ILE A 166 -9.30 -6.40 12.99
N THR A 167 -8.76 -6.96 14.06
CA THR A 167 -7.62 -7.87 13.98
C THR A 167 -8.13 -9.30 13.89
N ILE A 168 -7.68 -10.03 12.87
CA ILE A 168 -8.03 -11.43 12.65
C ILE A 168 -6.79 -12.30 12.91
N LYS A 169 -6.90 -13.28 13.80
CA LYS A 169 -5.79 -14.20 14.05
C LYS A 169 -5.42 -14.97 12.79
N LYS A 170 -4.14 -15.01 12.42
CA LYS A 170 -3.66 -15.68 11.19
C LYS A 170 -4.06 -17.17 11.12
N GLU A 171 -4.25 -17.82 12.26
CA GLU A 171 -4.78 -19.19 12.32
C GLU A 171 -6.16 -19.33 11.68
N PHE A 172 -7.00 -18.29 11.74
CA PHE A 172 -8.31 -18.30 11.11
C PHE A 172 -8.22 -18.53 9.60
N PHE A 173 -7.30 -17.83 8.92
CA PHE A 173 -7.16 -17.95 7.47
C PHE A 173 -6.79 -19.37 7.03
N LYS A 174 -5.91 -20.04 7.78
CA LYS A 174 -5.55 -21.44 7.52
C LYS A 174 -6.75 -22.37 7.66
N LYS A 175 -7.52 -22.21 8.74
CA LYS A 175 -8.74 -23.03 8.96
C LYS A 175 -9.85 -22.71 7.97
N PHE A 176 -9.96 -21.44 7.57
CA PHE A 176 -10.90 -21.06 6.53
C PHE A 176 -10.52 -21.67 5.18
N LYS A 177 -9.22 -21.72 4.87
CA LYS A 177 -8.73 -22.38 3.65
C LYS A 177 -9.10 -23.86 3.60
N GLU A 178 -8.89 -24.59 4.71
CA GLU A 178 -9.29 -26.00 4.82
C GLU A 178 -10.81 -26.17 4.62
N TYR A 179 -11.61 -25.24 5.16
CA TYR A 179 -13.05 -25.21 4.95
C TYR A 179 -13.41 -24.90 3.48
N TYR A 180 -12.74 -23.91 2.88
CA TYR A 180 -12.94 -23.54 1.47
C TYR A 180 -12.71 -24.73 0.54
N ASP A 181 -11.58 -25.42 0.69
CA ASP A 181 -11.22 -26.56 -0.17
C ASP A 181 -12.20 -27.73 -0.05
N ARG A 182 -12.69 -27.98 1.17
CA ARG A 182 -13.59 -29.10 1.43
C ARG A 182 -15.05 -28.81 1.07
N GLU A 183 -15.54 -27.61 1.37
CA GLU A 183 -16.97 -27.32 1.34
C GLU A 183 -17.39 -26.29 0.29
N LEU A 184 -16.48 -25.43 -0.16
CA LEU A 184 -16.82 -24.31 -1.05
C LEU A 184 -16.33 -24.52 -2.47
N GLU A 185 -15.24 -25.24 -2.68
CA GLU A 185 -14.70 -25.45 -4.02
C GLU A 185 -15.73 -26.11 -4.94
N GLY A 186 -15.87 -25.60 -6.17
CA GLY A 186 -16.83 -26.10 -7.15
C GLY A 186 -18.27 -25.58 -7.04
N LYS A 187 -18.62 -24.87 -5.95
CA LYS A 187 -19.95 -24.23 -5.82
C LYS A 187 -20.03 -22.93 -6.62
N ASP A 188 -21.25 -22.48 -6.90
CA ASP A 188 -21.46 -21.16 -7.48
C ASP A 188 -21.07 -20.04 -6.49
N GLU A 189 -20.74 -18.85 -7.01
CA GLU A 189 -20.18 -17.77 -6.23
C GLU A 189 -21.12 -17.26 -5.13
N LYS A 190 -22.43 -17.22 -5.39
CA LYS A 190 -23.43 -16.76 -4.42
C LYS A 190 -23.57 -17.74 -3.25
N GLU A 191 -23.56 -19.04 -3.56
CA GLU A 191 -23.59 -20.09 -2.53
C GLU A 191 -22.30 -20.07 -1.70
N LYS A 192 -21.12 -19.92 -2.35
CA LYS A 192 -19.83 -19.77 -1.67
C LYS A 192 -19.84 -18.63 -0.66
N LEU A 193 -20.24 -17.44 -1.10
CA LEU A 193 -20.29 -16.25 -0.24
C LEU A 193 -21.21 -16.44 0.97
N LYS A 194 -22.39 -17.05 0.75
CA LYS A 194 -23.33 -17.33 1.82
C LYS A 194 -22.75 -18.29 2.86
N LEU A 195 -22.21 -19.41 2.43
CA LEU A 195 -21.64 -20.43 3.31
C LEU A 195 -20.37 -19.91 4.02
N ALA A 196 -19.53 -19.17 3.32
CA ALA A 196 -18.35 -18.52 3.89
C ALA A 196 -18.73 -17.53 4.98
N GLN A 197 -19.75 -16.69 4.78
CA GLN A 197 -20.22 -15.77 5.80
C GLN A 197 -20.76 -16.51 7.03
N MET A 198 -21.50 -17.59 6.84
CA MET A 198 -21.97 -18.42 7.94
C MET A 198 -20.81 -19.02 8.74
N TYR A 199 -19.76 -19.49 8.06
CA TYR A 199 -18.55 -19.99 8.74
C TYR A 199 -17.87 -18.89 9.56
N ILE A 200 -17.74 -17.68 8.98
CA ILE A 200 -17.17 -16.52 9.66
C ILE A 200 -17.99 -16.17 10.91
N ASP A 201 -19.29 -16.02 10.78
CA ASP A 201 -20.20 -15.65 11.86
C ASP A 201 -20.15 -16.66 13.03
N ASN A 202 -19.96 -17.94 12.75
CA ASN A 202 -19.83 -19.00 13.75
C ASN A 202 -18.45 -19.05 14.43
N ASN A 203 -17.43 -18.42 13.88
CA ASN A 203 -16.06 -18.50 14.37
C ASN A 203 -15.48 -17.15 14.82
N LYS A 204 -16.14 -16.03 14.55
CA LYS A 204 -15.59 -14.70 14.80
C LYS A 204 -15.29 -14.41 16.28
N GLU A 205 -16.08 -14.86 17.20
CA GLU A 205 -15.81 -14.67 18.65
C GLU A 205 -14.45 -15.24 19.08
N LYS A 206 -13.97 -16.26 18.41
CA LYS A 206 -12.70 -16.92 18.71
C LYS A 206 -11.50 -16.24 18.05
N TYR A 207 -11.70 -15.69 16.87
CA TYR A 207 -10.59 -15.28 16.00
C TYR A 207 -10.53 -13.79 15.70
N PHE A 208 -11.64 -13.03 15.91
CA PHE A 208 -11.74 -11.62 15.56
C PHE A 208 -11.70 -10.76 16.82
N TYR A 209 -10.83 -9.79 16.83
CA TYR A 209 -10.76 -8.75 17.84
C TYR A 209 -11.18 -7.42 17.19
N TYR A 210 -12.25 -6.83 17.72
CA TYR A 210 -12.77 -5.53 17.28
C TYR A 210 -12.15 -4.44 18.15
N GLU A 211 -11.42 -3.54 17.52
CA GLU A 211 -10.72 -2.45 18.17
C GLU A 211 -11.73 -1.48 18.83
N SER A 212 -11.51 -1.13 20.07
CA SER A 212 -12.29 -0.09 20.74
C SER A 212 -11.85 1.31 20.26
N GLU A 213 -12.67 2.34 20.52
CA GLU A 213 -12.30 3.73 20.24
C GLU A 213 -11.02 4.12 20.96
N LYS A 214 -10.83 3.65 22.20
CA LYS A 214 -9.61 3.89 22.98
C LYS A 214 -8.39 3.28 22.29
N ASP A 215 -8.47 2.00 21.88
CA ASP A 215 -7.36 1.31 21.22
C ASP A 215 -7.00 2.00 19.91
N PHE A 216 -8.01 2.44 19.15
CA PHE A 216 -7.80 3.24 17.94
C PHE A 216 -7.04 4.53 18.22
N LEU A 217 -7.50 5.32 19.20
CA LEU A 217 -6.85 6.58 19.59
C LEU A 217 -5.43 6.36 20.09
N ASP A 218 -5.17 5.27 20.82
CA ASP A 218 -3.82 4.93 21.30
C ASP A 218 -2.88 4.51 20.16
N ARG A 219 -3.43 3.89 19.10
CA ARG A 219 -2.66 3.50 17.90
C ARG A 219 -2.31 4.67 16.96
N VAL A 220 -3.17 5.68 16.88
CA VAL A 220 -3.00 6.82 15.93
C VAL A 220 -2.34 8.04 16.55
N ARG A 221 -2.07 8.04 17.85
CA ARG A 221 -1.28 9.07 18.57
C ARG A 221 0.21 8.84 18.45
#